data_7d18fac3ac9571ca61fc0ad7ca434550
#
_entry.id   7d18fac3ac9571ca61fc0ad7ca434550
#
_cell.length_a   1.000
_cell.length_b   1.000
_cell.length_c   1.000
_cell.angle_alpha   90.00
_cell.angle_beta   90.00
_cell.angle_gamma   90.00
#
_symmetry.space_group_name_H-M   'P 1'
#
loop_
_entity.id
_entity.type
_entity.pdbx_description
1 polymer ?
#
loop_
_entity_poly.entity_id
_entity_poly.type
_entity_poly.pdbx_seq_one_letter_code
_entity_poly.pdbx_strand_id
1 'polypeptide(L)'
;MEKKEKKTDKKIIGKRWFWIACILLVVLQYGLCVHYGMKRQYLFCDEVYSYGLANSTDRTFIDPKSDDTAVKDWVSGDYFENYLKYNDESFNYKAAYVNQANDVHPPVYYMMLHTVCYFFKNIGYSAVPGLILNLILLIFVDILLLYVACYLLKNRWYGLIAAALWGLSSVGISNCMLIRMYLLQTLNVLLIAAVHIYILKHKRRMTVPYFILLALAVMFGGLTHYYFYFFVAGLGFLACLYLLYMRQIKQMFAYGFSLVAGLISAIAIFPATLSHIFGYRGSYATKNIIGMSESKFLYYIKYVNRAYFGGLMPVVLLLILVLLALFILSRFVVIKVKIGRENGALSYSVHTERRDLDSDRSGAFQDKTIIFWALMIADAFLAFVGIQGSELVNARYIYSALPLLAVFVVWCMEKLIPLIASRKTTVITAIVCAVLCVLSIKANGVDWQYSDYSELVPAIEEMKGRDCVIICHGDDSWNNVYAGVNAFSQMGRCRYVYDEDLSNLPEYVKDCGDEIYVAVINDPKYKEDKIQKMLKKVEKITKYKDHSVAYKYSGVRIYKYVTGE
;
A
#
# COMPACT_ATOMS: atom_id res chain seq x y z
N MET A 1 39.16 31.67 -19.45
CA MET A 1 38.07 31.07 -20.23
C MET A 1 38.06 29.54 -20.09
N GLU A 2 39.12 28.84 -20.32
CA GLU A 2 39.22 27.35 -20.30
C GLU A 2 38.76 26.66 -18.99
N LYS A 3 39.01 27.25 -17.81
CA LYS A 3 38.52 26.73 -16.52
C LYS A 3 36.99 26.87 -16.35
N LYS A 4 36.37 27.86 -16.99
CA LYS A 4 34.93 28.10 -16.95
C LYS A 4 34.19 27.13 -17.89
N GLU A 5 34.74 26.87 -19.07
CA GLU A 5 34.22 25.90 -20.03
C GLU A 5 34.30 24.47 -19.49
N LYS A 6 35.47 24.03 -18.99
CA LYS A 6 35.61 22.68 -18.34
C LYS A 6 34.69 22.48 -17.16
N LYS A 7 34.33 23.56 -16.42
CA LYS A 7 33.38 23.50 -15.30
C LYS A 7 31.92 23.40 -15.78
N THR A 8 31.62 24.04 -16.92
CA THR A 8 30.30 23.98 -17.56
C THR A 8 30.06 22.62 -18.19
N ASP A 9 31.03 22.05 -18.90
CA ASP A 9 30.96 20.71 -19.50
C ASP A 9 30.79 19.59 -18.45
N LYS A 10 31.57 19.64 -17.36
CA LYS A 10 31.38 18.70 -16.23
C LYS A 10 30.00 18.79 -15.60
N LYS A 11 29.39 19.98 -15.55
CA LYS A 11 28.05 20.21 -15.01
C LYS A 11 26.96 19.67 -15.95
N ILE A 12 27.15 19.86 -17.27
CA ILE A 12 26.24 19.34 -18.30
C ILE A 12 26.32 17.80 -18.37
N ILE A 13 27.52 17.23 -18.39
CA ILE A 13 27.73 15.77 -18.36
C ILE A 13 27.09 15.14 -17.10
N GLY A 14 27.33 15.74 -15.93
CA GLY A 14 26.72 15.27 -14.69
C GLY A 14 25.19 15.35 -14.69
N LYS A 15 24.58 16.30 -15.42
CA LYS A 15 23.13 16.42 -15.59
C LYS A 15 22.58 15.32 -16.51
N ARG A 16 23.27 15.00 -17.61
CA ARG A 16 22.87 13.92 -18.54
C ARG A 16 22.89 12.55 -17.86
N TRP A 17 23.96 12.20 -17.15
CA TRP A 17 24.07 10.94 -16.42
C TRP A 17 22.99 10.78 -15.35
N PHE A 18 22.59 11.85 -14.69
CA PHE A 18 21.50 11.81 -13.72
C PHE A 18 20.17 11.41 -14.38
N TRP A 19 19.82 12.02 -15.53
CA TRP A 19 18.58 11.68 -16.23
C TRP A 19 18.61 10.26 -16.81
N ILE A 20 19.76 9.82 -17.33
CA ILE A 20 19.93 8.42 -17.75
C ILE A 20 19.69 7.48 -16.57
N ALA A 21 20.24 7.76 -15.40
CA ALA A 21 20.03 6.94 -14.21
C ALA A 21 18.56 6.94 -13.73
N CYS A 22 17.84 8.08 -13.85
CA CYS A 22 16.40 8.12 -13.58
C CYS A 22 15.62 7.22 -14.55
N ILE A 23 15.92 7.28 -15.84
CA ILE A 23 15.27 6.45 -16.87
C ILE A 23 15.57 4.97 -16.59
N LEU A 24 16.81 4.61 -16.29
CA LEU A 24 17.19 3.24 -15.96
C LEU A 24 16.48 2.73 -14.70
N LEU A 25 16.31 3.57 -13.68
CA LEU A 25 15.53 3.23 -12.49
C LEU A 25 14.08 2.89 -12.87
N VAL A 26 13.42 3.77 -13.62
CA VAL A 26 12.03 3.56 -14.05
C VAL A 26 11.93 2.29 -14.89
N VAL A 27 12.79 2.08 -15.88
CA VAL A 27 12.78 0.88 -16.72
C VAL A 27 12.94 -0.39 -15.90
N LEU A 28 13.86 -0.40 -14.92
CA LEU A 28 14.08 -1.55 -14.05
C LEU A 28 12.87 -1.82 -13.16
N GLN A 29 12.32 -0.78 -12.52
CA GLN A 29 11.15 -0.88 -11.66
C GLN A 29 9.93 -1.38 -12.43
N TYR A 30 9.67 -0.82 -13.61
CA TYR A 30 8.57 -1.26 -14.47
C TYR A 30 8.78 -2.68 -14.96
N GLY A 31 10.01 -3.05 -15.35
CA GLY A 31 10.37 -4.41 -15.72
C GLY A 31 10.05 -5.41 -14.60
N LEU A 32 10.37 -5.07 -13.36
CA LEU A 32 10.03 -5.89 -12.20
C LEU A 32 8.52 -5.95 -11.96
N CYS A 33 7.81 -4.82 -12.00
CA CYS A 33 6.36 -4.78 -11.83
C CYS A 33 5.64 -5.60 -12.92
N VAL A 34 6.04 -5.48 -14.17
CA VAL A 34 5.49 -6.28 -15.28
C VAL A 34 5.82 -7.77 -15.09
N HIS A 35 7.07 -8.12 -14.74
CA HIS A 35 7.47 -9.50 -14.49
C HIS A 35 6.62 -10.16 -13.41
N TYR A 36 6.38 -9.48 -12.30
CA TYR A 36 5.54 -10.01 -11.23
C TYR A 36 4.05 -9.96 -11.60
N GLY A 37 3.60 -8.93 -12.30
CA GLY A 37 2.23 -8.82 -12.79
C GLY A 37 1.82 -9.93 -13.76
N MET A 38 2.73 -10.34 -14.66
CA MET A 38 2.50 -11.45 -15.61
C MET A 38 2.41 -12.83 -14.96
N LYS A 39 2.98 -13.00 -13.76
CA LYS A 39 2.86 -14.26 -12.98
C LYS A 39 1.53 -14.38 -12.26
N ARG A 40 0.77 -13.30 -12.22
CA ARG A 40 -0.46 -13.21 -11.45
C ARG A 40 -1.62 -13.81 -12.23
N GLN A 41 -2.35 -14.75 -11.63
CA GLN A 41 -3.44 -15.46 -12.30
C GLN A 41 -4.82 -15.04 -11.81
N TYR A 42 -4.94 -14.69 -10.50
CA TYR A 42 -6.24 -14.44 -9.86
C TYR A 42 -6.26 -13.12 -9.09
N LEU A 43 -7.44 -12.73 -8.62
CA LEU A 43 -7.65 -11.57 -7.74
C LEU A 43 -7.75 -12.00 -6.29
N PHE A 44 -7.20 -11.19 -5.41
CA PHE A 44 -7.44 -11.29 -3.97
C PHE A 44 -8.87 -10.84 -3.62
N CYS A 45 -9.40 -11.33 -2.50
CA CYS A 45 -10.74 -10.97 -2.01
C CYS A 45 -11.03 -9.45 -2.09
N ASP A 46 -10.11 -8.61 -1.57
CA ASP A 46 -10.28 -7.15 -1.65
C ASP A 46 -10.21 -6.58 -3.06
N GLU A 47 -9.56 -7.26 -3.98
CA GLU A 47 -9.50 -6.84 -5.39
C GLU A 47 -10.74 -7.25 -6.14
N VAL A 48 -11.36 -8.39 -5.76
CA VAL A 48 -12.71 -8.74 -6.18
C VAL A 48 -13.68 -7.62 -5.81
N TYR A 49 -13.62 -7.11 -4.55
CA TYR A 49 -14.37 -5.89 -4.17
C TYR A 49 -14.01 -4.69 -5.03
N SER A 50 -12.71 -4.48 -5.34
CA SER A 50 -12.32 -3.32 -6.15
C SER A 50 -12.97 -3.34 -7.53
N TYR A 51 -12.96 -4.49 -8.20
CA TYR A 51 -13.59 -4.64 -9.51
C TYR A 51 -15.10 -4.57 -9.45
N GLY A 52 -15.71 -5.30 -8.50
CA GLY A 52 -17.17 -5.29 -8.34
C GLY A 52 -17.72 -3.90 -8.05
N LEU A 53 -17.15 -3.21 -7.06
CA LEU A 53 -17.57 -1.86 -6.70
C LEU A 53 -17.27 -0.81 -7.78
N ALA A 54 -16.29 -1.07 -8.66
CA ALA A 54 -16.01 -0.21 -9.80
C ALA A 54 -16.98 -0.45 -10.98
N ASN A 55 -17.38 -1.69 -11.25
CA ASN A 55 -17.99 -2.08 -12.51
C ASN A 55 -19.45 -2.53 -12.40
N SER A 56 -19.90 -3.03 -11.24
CA SER A 56 -21.27 -3.52 -11.07
C SER A 56 -22.29 -2.37 -11.12
N THR A 57 -23.33 -2.52 -11.94
CA THR A 57 -24.35 -1.50 -12.18
C THR A 57 -25.70 -1.84 -11.54
N ASP A 58 -25.95 -3.11 -11.27
CA ASP A 58 -27.22 -3.64 -10.79
C ASP A 58 -27.18 -3.99 -9.27
N ARG A 59 -25.99 -4.20 -8.70
CA ARG A 59 -25.83 -4.56 -7.29
C ARG A 59 -24.50 -4.08 -6.72
N THR A 60 -24.49 -3.67 -5.47
CA THR A 60 -23.24 -3.30 -4.76
C THR A 60 -22.47 -4.54 -4.33
N PHE A 61 -23.18 -5.58 -3.85
CA PHE A 61 -22.58 -6.80 -3.30
C PHE A 61 -23.27 -8.06 -3.86
N ILE A 62 -22.58 -9.21 -3.80
CA ILE A 62 -23.02 -10.52 -4.28
C ILE A 62 -23.07 -11.57 -3.15
N ASP A 63 -22.91 -11.15 -1.91
CA ASP A 63 -23.10 -12.05 -0.76
C ASP A 63 -24.59 -12.32 -0.49
N PRO A 64 -24.92 -13.46 0.15
CA PRO A 64 -26.31 -13.88 0.31
C PRO A 64 -27.18 -12.95 1.17
N LYS A 65 -26.56 -12.05 1.95
CA LYS A 65 -27.29 -11.07 2.75
C LYS A 65 -27.70 -9.85 1.93
N SER A 66 -26.87 -9.48 0.97
CA SER A 66 -27.05 -8.28 0.13
C SER A 66 -27.84 -8.59 -1.15
N ASP A 67 -27.68 -9.80 -1.68
CA ASP A 67 -28.37 -10.29 -2.88
C ASP A 67 -28.81 -11.77 -2.66
N ASP A 68 -30.11 -11.96 -2.51
CA ASP A 68 -30.71 -13.27 -2.24
C ASP A 68 -31.00 -14.10 -3.52
N THR A 69 -30.60 -13.62 -4.71
CA THR A 69 -30.85 -14.30 -5.98
C THR A 69 -30.33 -15.74 -5.96
N ALA A 70 -29.08 -15.94 -5.58
CA ALA A 70 -28.48 -17.28 -5.51
C ALA A 70 -28.94 -18.10 -4.28
N VAL A 71 -29.65 -17.50 -3.33
CA VAL A 71 -30.35 -18.20 -2.23
C VAL A 71 -31.64 -18.79 -2.74
N LYS A 72 -32.40 -18.04 -3.53
CA LYS A 72 -33.72 -18.44 -4.04
C LYS A 72 -33.61 -19.49 -5.13
N ASP A 73 -32.62 -19.37 -6.01
CA ASP A 73 -32.45 -20.27 -7.14
C ASP A 73 -30.99 -20.48 -7.49
N TRP A 74 -30.75 -21.42 -8.41
CA TRP A 74 -29.45 -21.65 -9.01
C TRP A 74 -29.07 -20.48 -9.95
N VAL A 75 -27.84 -19.98 -9.79
CA VAL A 75 -27.25 -18.98 -10.67
C VAL A 75 -26.09 -19.59 -11.48
N SER A 76 -25.84 -19.13 -12.70
CA SER A 76 -24.66 -19.55 -13.46
C SER A 76 -23.37 -18.93 -12.88
N GLY A 77 -22.21 -19.46 -13.26
CA GLY A 77 -20.92 -18.83 -12.93
C GLY A 77 -20.81 -17.38 -13.42
N ASP A 78 -21.55 -17.03 -14.49
CA ASP A 78 -21.63 -15.66 -15.00
C ASP A 78 -22.17 -14.65 -13.98
N TYR A 79 -22.98 -15.08 -13.00
CA TYR A 79 -23.44 -14.23 -11.90
C TYR A 79 -22.25 -13.59 -11.15
N PHE A 80 -21.21 -14.38 -10.87
CA PHE A 80 -20.01 -13.92 -10.21
C PHE A 80 -19.08 -13.15 -11.15
N GLU A 81 -18.97 -13.60 -12.39
CA GLU A 81 -18.11 -12.97 -13.39
C GLU A 81 -18.64 -11.59 -13.81
N ASN A 82 -19.96 -11.45 -13.99
CA ASN A 82 -20.62 -10.19 -14.36
C ASN A 82 -20.51 -9.13 -13.27
N TYR A 83 -20.37 -9.52 -12.01
CA TYR A 83 -20.06 -8.59 -10.93
C TYR A 83 -18.72 -7.88 -11.13
N LEU A 84 -17.75 -8.54 -11.74
CA LEU A 84 -16.38 -8.05 -11.92
C LEU A 84 -16.15 -7.35 -13.26
N LYS A 85 -16.87 -7.79 -14.30
CA LYS A 85 -16.70 -7.30 -15.65
C LYS A 85 -17.27 -5.90 -15.83
N TYR A 86 -16.68 -5.19 -16.79
CA TYR A 86 -17.28 -3.98 -17.32
C TYR A 86 -18.38 -4.37 -18.33
N ASN A 87 -19.63 -4.11 -17.97
CA ASN A 87 -20.80 -4.52 -18.77
C ASN A 87 -21.52 -3.36 -19.46
N ASP A 88 -21.13 -2.11 -19.21
CA ASP A 88 -21.79 -0.93 -19.76
C ASP A 88 -21.27 -0.57 -21.16
N GLU A 89 -22.12 0.07 -21.97
CA GLU A 89 -21.72 0.67 -23.25
C GLU A 89 -20.96 1.99 -23.07
N SER A 90 -21.18 2.68 -21.95
CA SER A 90 -20.60 3.98 -21.62
C SER A 90 -20.15 4.05 -20.17
N PHE A 91 -19.35 5.08 -19.82
CA PHE A 91 -18.89 5.28 -18.45
C PHE A 91 -20.05 5.51 -17.47
N ASN A 92 -20.20 4.61 -16.50
CA ASN A 92 -21.22 4.69 -15.45
C ASN A 92 -20.60 5.04 -14.09
N TYR A 93 -20.01 6.23 -13.99
CA TYR A 93 -19.43 6.73 -12.73
C TYR A 93 -20.44 6.85 -11.60
N LYS A 94 -21.74 7.00 -11.92
CA LYS A 94 -22.80 7.02 -10.91
C LYS A 94 -22.90 5.69 -10.17
N ALA A 95 -22.81 4.55 -10.89
CA ALA A 95 -22.83 3.23 -10.26
C ALA A 95 -21.62 3.06 -9.32
N ALA A 96 -20.40 3.34 -9.78
CA ALA A 96 -19.20 3.28 -8.95
C ALA A 96 -19.29 4.21 -7.71
N TYR A 97 -19.89 5.40 -7.86
CA TYR A 97 -20.12 6.33 -6.76
C TYR A 97 -21.10 5.77 -5.72
N VAL A 98 -22.26 5.24 -6.17
CA VAL A 98 -23.28 4.66 -5.29
C VAL A 98 -22.75 3.40 -4.60
N ASN A 99 -22.03 2.54 -5.32
CA ASN A 99 -21.42 1.35 -4.74
C ASN A 99 -20.45 1.74 -3.61
N GLN A 100 -19.64 2.77 -3.81
CA GLN A 100 -18.74 3.26 -2.76
C GLN A 100 -19.46 3.92 -1.60
N ALA A 101 -20.61 4.56 -1.84
CA ALA A 101 -21.42 5.11 -0.74
C ALA A 101 -22.01 4.00 0.15
N ASN A 102 -22.25 2.82 -0.40
CA ASN A 102 -22.71 1.63 0.32
C ASN A 102 -21.57 0.78 0.90
N ASP A 103 -20.32 0.99 0.46
CA ASP A 103 -19.09 0.39 1.03
C ASP A 103 -18.53 1.30 2.15
N VAL A 104 -17.23 1.29 2.34
CA VAL A 104 -16.53 2.03 3.41
C VAL A 104 -15.35 2.87 2.90
N HIS A 105 -15.21 3.02 1.59
CA HIS A 105 -14.07 3.71 0.97
C HIS A 105 -14.52 4.85 0.04
N PRO A 106 -13.70 5.91 -0.13
CA PRO A 106 -13.98 6.98 -1.09
C PRO A 106 -13.88 6.53 -2.55
N PRO A 107 -14.55 7.22 -3.51
CA PRO A 107 -14.83 6.68 -4.84
C PRO A 107 -13.73 6.84 -5.89
N VAL A 108 -12.74 7.73 -5.72
CA VAL A 108 -11.86 8.17 -6.82
C VAL A 108 -11.07 7.01 -7.43
N TYR A 109 -10.46 6.13 -6.63
CA TYR A 109 -9.72 4.98 -7.16
C TYR A 109 -10.61 4.06 -8.00
N TYR A 110 -11.82 3.80 -7.56
CA TYR A 110 -12.77 2.90 -8.22
C TYR A 110 -13.31 3.50 -9.52
N MET A 111 -13.53 4.81 -9.57
CA MET A 111 -13.85 5.51 -10.81
C MET A 111 -12.69 5.47 -11.82
N MET A 112 -11.44 5.58 -11.35
CA MET A 112 -10.26 5.41 -12.20
C MET A 112 -10.15 3.96 -12.71
N LEU A 113 -10.40 2.96 -11.84
CA LEU A 113 -10.42 1.55 -12.23
C LEU A 113 -11.51 1.27 -13.27
N HIS A 114 -12.73 1.78 -13.04
CA HIS A 114 -13.83 1.72 -13.99
C HIS A 114 -13.43 2.29 -15.37
N THR A 115 -12.77 3.45 -15.38
CA THR A 115 -12.26 4.08 -16.61
C THR A 115 -11.31 3.15 -17.36
N VAL A 116 -10.36 2.53 -16.65
CA VAL A 116 -9.40 1.62 -17.29
C VAL A 116 -10.09 0.34 -17.76
N CYS A 117 -11.00 -0.23 -16.96
CA CYS A 117 -11.77 -1.42 -17.34
C CYS A 117 -12.56 -1.22 -18.65
N TYR A 118 -13.08 -0.02 -18.91
CA TYR A 118 -13.75 0.31 -20.18
C TYR A 118 -12.87 0.02 -21.40
N PHE A 119 -11.60 0.38 -21.37
CA PHE A 119 -10.68 0.15 -22.49
C PHE A 119 -10.28 -1.33 -22.64
N PHE A 120 -10.57 -2.15 -21.63
CA PHE A 120 -10.22 -3.57 -21.58
C PHE A 120 -11.45 -4.49 -21.49
N LYS A 121 -12.65 -3.98 -21.78
CA LYS A 121 -13.91 -4.74 -21.67
C LYS A 121 -13.94 -6.06 -22.42
N ASN A 122 -13.17 -6.19 -23.51
CA ASN A 122 -13.11 -7.39 -24.33
C ASN A 122 -12.16 -8.48 -23.80
N ILE A 123 -11.37 -8.20 -22.75
CA ILE A 123 -10.43 -9.16 -22.16
C ILE A 123 -11.15 -10.10 -21.17
N GLY A 124 -12.35 -9.73 -20.71
CA GLY A 124 -13.07 -10.43 -19.68
C GLY A 124 -12.50 -10.17 -18.28
N TYR A 125 -12.69 -11.12 -17.39
CA TYR A 125 -12.19 -11.05 -16.02
C TYR A 125 -10.67 -11.21 -15.97
N SER A 126 -9.95 -10.18 -15.52
CA SER A 126 -8.49 -10.17 -15.49
C SER A 126 -7.93 -9.14 -14.52
N ALA A 127 -6.76 -9.41 -13.94
CA ALA A 127 -5.99 -8.44 -13.16
C ALA A 127 -5.35 -7.32 -14.00
N VAL A 128 -5.28 -7.49 -15.33
CA VAL A 128 -4.55 -6.57 -16.24
C VAL A 128 -5.02 -5.13 -16.15
N PRO A 129 -6.33 -4.79 -16.18
CA PRO A 129 -6.77 -3.39 -16.10
C PRO A 129 -6.30 -2.69 -14.83
N GLY A 130 -6.42 -3.35 -13.67
CA GLY A 130 -5.99 -2.78 -12.39
C GLY A 130 -4.48 -2.62 -12.28
N LEU A 131 -3.71 -3.56 -12.81
CA LEU A 131 -2.24 -3.44 -12.88
C LEU A 131 -1.81 -2.30 -13.80
N ILE A 132 -2.48 -2.10 -14.94
CA ILE A 132 -2.22 -0.97 -15.84
C ILE A 132 -2.52 0.36 -15.14
N LEU A 133 -3.65 0.46 -14.42
CA LEU A 133 -3.95 1.63 -13.61
C LEU A 133 -2.80 1.91 -12.62
N ASN A 134 -2.37 0.90 -11.89
CA ASN A 134 -1.30 1.06 -10.91
C ASN A 134 0.04 1.42 -11.57
N LEU A 135 0.37 0.87 -12.74
CA LEU A 135 1.57 1.28 -13.48
C LEU A 135 1.49 2.77 -13.92
N ILE A 136 0.32 3.25 -14.34
CA ILE A 136 0.14 4.67 -14.65
C ILE A 136 0.34 5.53 -13.40
N LEU A 137 -0.25 5.15 -12.26
CA LEU A 137 -0.08 5.86 -10.99
C LEU A 137 1.38 5.87 -10.52
N LEU A 138 2.11 4.78 -10.76
CA LEU A 138 3.51 4.64 -10.38
C LEU A 138 4.41 5.69 -11.03
N ILE A 139 4.14 6.11 -12.28
CA ILE A 139 4.87 7.20 -12.95
C ILE A 139 4.81 8.49 -12.11
N PHE A 140 3.61 8.83 -11.65
CA PHE A 140 3.40 10.05 -10.86
C PHE A 140 4.00 9.93 -9.46
N VAL A 141 3.95 8.73 -8.85
CA VAL A 141 4.61 8.43 -7.56
C VAL A 141 6.11 8.63 -7.68
N ASP A 142 6.75 8.09 -8.73
CA ASP A 142 8.19 8.21 -8.95
C ASP A 142 8.62 9.67 -9.18
N ILE A 143 7.85 10.42 -9.97
CA ILE A 143 8.10 11.84 -10.21
C ILE A 143 8.04 12.64 -8.90
N LEU A 144 6.99 12.44 -8.10
CA LEU A 144 6.82 13.17 -6.85
C LEU A 144 7.84 12.74 -5.79
N LEU A 145 8.11 11.44 -5.66
CA LEU A 145 9.12 10.93 -4.74
C LEU A 145 10.51 11.48 -5.08
N LEU A 146 10.88 11.46 -6.36
CA LEU A 146 12.15 12.02 -6.81
C LEU A 146 12.23 13.53 -6.52
N TYR A 147 11.13 14.28 -6.78
CA TYR A 147 11.07 15.72 -6.47
C TYR A 147 11.25 15.99 -4.97
N VAL A 148 10.50 15.29 -4.12
CA VAL A 148 10.55 15.42 -2.65
C VAL A 148 11.92 15.04 -2.12
N ALA A 149 12.44 13.87 -2.51
CA ALA A 149 13.73 13.37 -2.06
C ALA A 149 14.91 14.25 -2.53
N CYS A 150 14.91 14.71 -3.78
CA CYS A 150 15.95 15.63 -4.29
C CYS A 150 15.93 16.98 -3.58
N TYR A 151 14.78 17.42 -3.10
CA TYR A 151 14.70 18.64 -2.29
C TYR A 151 15.21 18.42 -0.87
N LEU A 152 14.78 17.35 -0.21
CA LEU A 152 15.07 17.10 1.20
C LEU A 152 16.51 16.65 1.45
N LEU A 153 17.13 15.92 0.53
CA LEU A 153 18.49 15.37 0.67
C LEU A 153 19.57 16.36 0.14
N LYS A 154 20.83 16.09 0.44
CA LYS A 154 21.98 16.95 0.14
C LYS A 154 22.14 17.24 -1.35
N ASN A 155 21.92 16.22 -2.16
CA ASN A 155 22.02 16.34 -3.61
C ASN A 155 21.07 15.36 -4.32
N ARG A 156 20.85 15.57 -5.62
CA ARG A 156 19.93 14.80 -6.46
C ARG A 156 20.25 13.30 -6.53
N TRP A 157 21.51 12.90 -6.36
CA TRP A 157 21.89 11.48 -6.38
C TRP A 157 21.37 10.73 -5.16
N TYR A 158 21.43 11.34 -3.97
CA TYR A 158 20.78 10.77 -2.79
C TYR A 158 19.26 10.69 -2.97
N GLY A 159 18.64 11.70 -3.65
CA GLY A 159 17.23 11.64 -4.00
C GLY A 159 16.89 10.46 -4.91
N LEU A 160 17.71 10.21 -5.92
CA LEU A 160 17.57 9.05 -6.80
C LEU A 160 17.77 7.73 -6.06
N ILE A 161 18.73 7.65 -5.13
CA ILE A 161 18.97 6.46 -4.30
C ILE A 161 17.76 6.18 -3.39
N ALA A 162 17.13 7.23 -2.82
CA ALA A 162 15.94 7.07 -2.01
C ALA A 162 14.74 6.56 -2.84
N ALA A 163 14.55 7.10 -4.04
CA ALA A 163 13.54 6.61 -4.97
C ALA A 163 13.80 5.14 -5.37
N ALA A 164 15.07 4.79 -5.64
CA ALA A 164 15.46 3.43 -5.96
C ALA A 164 15.25 2.47 -4.78
N LEU A 165 15.61 2.89 -3.55
CA LEU A 165 15.42 2.09 -2.35
C LEU A 165 13.95 1.72 -2.12
N TRP A 166 13.02 2.65 -2.33
CA TRP A 166 11.60 2.34 -2.27
C TRP A 166 11.16 1.53 -3.49
N GLY A 167 11.39 2.04 -4.70
CA GLY A 167 10.79 1.51 -5.93
C GLY A 167 11.27 0.12 -6.33
N LEU A 168 12.51 -0.26 -5.96
CA LEU A 168 13.08 -1.57 -6.26
C LEU A 168 13.02 -2.54 -5.07
N SER A 169 12.50 -2.12 -3.92
CA SER A 169 12.29 -3.00 -2.77
C SER A 169 11.04 -3.86 -2.95
N SER A 170 10.95 -4.93 -2.16
CA SER A 170 9.73 -5.75 -2.05
C SER A 170 8.48 -4.89 -1.84
N VAL A 171 8.57 -3.85 -0.99
CA VAL A 171 7.45 -2.97 -0.64
C VAL A 171 6.95 -2.14 -1.83
N GLY A 172 7.85 -1.50 -2.58
CA GLY A 172 7.46 -0.65 -3.71
C GLY A 172 6.78 -1.46 -4.82
N ILE A 173 7.33 -2.64 -5.12
CA ILE A 173 6.75 -3.56 -6.09
C ILE A 173 5.40 -4.09 -5.58
N SER A 174 5.31 -4.52 -4.31
CA SER A 174 4.07 -5.02 -3.70
C SER A 174 2.96 -3.97 -3.69
N ASN A 175 3.29 -2.70 -3.42
CA ASN A 175 2.31 -1.62 -3.47
C ASN A 175 1.73 -1.42 -4.89
N CYS A 176 2.54 -1.63 -5.93
CA CYS A 176 2.09 -1.60 -7.32
C CYS A 176 1.23 -2.83 -7.68
N MET A 177 1.51 -4.00 -7.07
CA MET A 177 0.77 -5.22 -7.36
C MET A 177 -0.64 -5.25 -6.77
N LEU A 178 -0.92 -4.55 -5.69
CA LEU A 178 -2.23 -4.54 -5.05
C LEU A 178 -3.22 -3.64 -5.80
N ILE A 179 -4.27 -4.22 -6.37
CA ILE A 179 -5.32 -3.49 -7.09
C ILE A 179 -6.32 -2.91 -6.10
N ARG A 180 -5.85 -1.93 -5.32
CA ARG A 180 -6.58 -1.15 -4.32
C ARG A 180 -6.01 0.28 -4.25
N MET A 181 -6.70 1.17 -3.58
CA MET A 181 -6.39 2.60 -3.51
C MET A 181 -5.04 2.96 -2.83
N TYR A 182 -4.26 2.01 -2.34
CA TYR A 182 -3.06 2.30 -1.53
C TYR A 182 -1.93 2.97 -2.33
N LEU A 183 -1.76 2.61 -3.62
CA LEU A 183 -0.78 3.30 -4.46
C LEU A 183 -1.21 4.74 -4.77
N LEU A 184 -2.51 4.97 -4.98
CA LEU A 184 -3.07 6.31 -5.14
C LEU A 184 -2.96 7.12 -3.84
N GLN A 185 -3.14 6.48 -2.67
CA GLN A 185 -2.88 7.12 -1.38
C GLN A 185 -1.41 7.51 -1.23
N THR A 186 -0.48 6.64 -1.66
CA THR A 186 0.96 6.94 -1.69
C THR A 186 1.24 8.17 -2.55
N LEU A 187 0.62 8.25 -3.72
CA LEU A 187 0.69 9.43 -4.60
C LEU A 187 0.23 10.71 -3.88
N ASN A 188 -0.90 10.64 -3.16
CA ASN A 188 -1.46 11.80 -2.46
C ASN A 188 -0.59 12.26 -1.27
N VAL A 189 0.02 11.34 -0.53
CA VAL A 189 0.98 11.67 0.53
C VAL A 189 2.19 12.42 -0.05
N LEU A 190 2.72 11.95 -1.18
CA LEU A 190 3.82 12.62 -1.85
C LEU A 190 3.40 13.94 -2.53
N LEU A 191 2.17 14.02 -3.04
CA LEU A 191 1.61 15.25 -3.62
C LEU A 191 1.52 16.35 -2.57
N ILE A 192 0.92 16.07 -1.41
CA ILE A 192 0.80 17.07 -0.35
C ILE A 192 2.18 17.47 0.20
N ALA A 193 3.14 16.53 0.31
CA ALA A 193 4.52 16.85 0.66
C ALA A 193 5.18 17.77 -0.38
N ALA A 194 4.99 17.51 -1.68
CA ALA A 194 5.50 18.33 -2.77
C ALA A 194 4.86 19.72 -2.79
N VAL A 195 3.56 19.83 -2.52
CA VAL A 195 2.85 21.13 -2.39
C VAL A 195 3.43 21.96 -1.26
N HIS A 196 3.68 21.36 -0.09
CA HIS A 196 4.31 22.07 1.03
C HIS A 196 5.72 22.57 0.70
N ILE A 197 6.54 21.73 0.05
CA ILE A 197 7.87 22.14 -0.44
C ILE A 197 7.75 23.28 -1.44
N TYR A 198 6.76 23.22 -2.32
CA TYR A 198 6.55 24.25 -3.34
C TYR A 198 6.17 25.60 -2.70
N ILE A 199 5.22 25.61 -1.76
CA ILE A 199 4.81 26.81 -1.01
C ILE A 199 6.01 27.38 -0.21
N LEU A 200 6.79 26.53 0.43
CA LEU A 200 7.96 26.94 1.20
C LEU A 200 9.01 27.63 0.33
N LYS A 201 9.28 27.14 -0.87
CA LYS A 201 10.19 27.77 -1.85
C LYS A 201 9.74 29.18 -2.26
N HIS A 202 8.44 29.46 -2.23
CA HIS A 202 7.86 30.74 -2.62
C HIS A 202 7.60 31.66 -1.42
N LYS A 203 8.52 31.70 -0.48
CA LYS A 203 8.55 32.62 0.67
C LYS A 203 7.36 32.50 1.61
N ARG A 204 6.70 31.34 1.67
CA ARG A 204 5.65 31.00 2.66
C ARG A 204 4.40 31.89 2.63
N ARG A 205 4.16 32.62 1.55
CA ARG A 205 2.95 33.43 1.40
C ARG A 205 1.83 32.59 0.82
N MET A 206 0.72 32.48 1.54
CA MET A 206 -0.52 31.89 1.05
C MET A 206 -1.20 32.88 0.10
N THR A 207 -0.92 32.73 -1.16
CA THR A 207 -1.64 33.44 -2.23
C THR A 207 -2.86 32.60 -2.67
N VAL A 208 -3.80 33.21 -3.39
CA VAL A 208 -5.00 32.50 -3.87
C VAL A 208 -4.66 31.20 -4.65
N PRO A 209 -3.67 31.18 -5.57
CA PRO A 209 -3.29 29.94 -6.26
C PRO A 209 -2.77 28.86 -5.29
N TYR A 210 -1.99 29.21 -4.25
CA TYR A 210 -1.49 28.25 -3.28
C TYR A 210 -2.60 27.74 -2.35
N PHE A 211 -3.54 28.61 -2.00
CA PHE A 211 -4.75 28.22 -1.28
C PHE A 211 -5.51 27.15 -2.06
N ILE A 212 -5.81 27.42 -3.34
CA ILE A 212 -6.54 26.48 -4.20
C ILE A 212 -5.76 25.17 -4.39
N LEU A 213 -4.47 25.25 -4.69
CA LEU A 213 -3.62 24.06 -4.89
C LEU A 213 -3.62 23.15 -3.66
N LEU A 214 -3.48 23.75 -2.46
CA LEU A 214 -3.48 22.98 -1.21
C LEU A 214 -4.87 22.39 -0.93
N ALA A 215 -5.95 23.16 -1.12
CA ALA A 215 -7.31 22.67 -0.94
C ALA A 215 -7.65 21.53 -1.91
N LEU A 216 -7.25 21.63 -3.18
CA LEU A 216 -7.43 20.56 -4.17
C LEU A 216 -6.64 19.30 -3.81
N ALA A 217 -5.40 19.45 -3.34
CA ALA A 217 -4.60 18.31 -2.91
C ALA A 217 -5.22 17.58 -1.70
N VAL A 218 -5.74 18.33 -0.72
CA VAL A 218 -6.45 17.75 0.43
C VAL A 218 -7.76 17.08 0.00
N MET A 219 -8.54 17.72 -0.87
CA MET A 219 -9.79 17.18 -1.41
C MET A 219 -9.54 15.85 -2.13
N PHE A 220 -8.58 15.82 -3.05
CA PHE A 220 -8.28 14.63 -3.85
C PHE A 220 -7.77 13.46 -2.98
N GLY A 221 -6.90 13.74 -2.00
CA GLY A 221 -6.43 12.72 -1.05
C GLY A 221 -7.55 12.20 -0.15
N GLY A 222 -8.45 13.07 0.31
CA GLY A 222 -9.62 12.69 1.11
C GLY A 222 -10.63 11.84 0.35
N LEU A 223 -10.80 12.10 -0.94
CA LEU A 223 -11.61 11.27 -1.85
C LEU A 223 -10.93 9.96 -2.28
N THR A 224 -9.71 9.71 -1.80
CA THR A 224 -8.96 8.47 -2.07
C THR A 224 -8.98 7.52 -0.87
N HIS A 225 -8.61 8.00 0.34
CA HIS A 225 -8.54 7.17 1.53
C HIS A 225 -8.56 8.00 2.81
N TYR A 226 -9.35 7.59 3.82
CA TYR A 226 -9.53 8.36 5.05
C TYR A 226 -8.26 8.48 5.92
N TYR A 227 -7.33 7.52 5.87
CA TYR A 227 -6.05 7.62 6.58
C TYR A 227 -5.19 8.78 6.10
N PHE A 228 -5.39 9.29 4.89
CA PHE A 228 -4.74 10.49 4.39
C PHE A 228 -4.97 11.72 5.28
N TYR A 229 -6.15 11.83 5.89
CA TYR A 229 -6.46 12.94 6.80
C TYR A 229 -5.55 12.98 8.02
N PHE A 230 -5.05 11.84 8.51
CA PHE A 230 -4.11 11.82 9.63
C PHE A 230 -2.74 12.38 9.23
N PHE A 231 -2.27 12.10 8.02
CA PHE A 231 -1.06 12.73 7.51
C PHE A 231 -1.22 14.25 7.38
N VAL A 232 -2.34 14.70 6.79
CA VAL A 232 -2.66 16.13 6.64
C VAL A 232 -2.80 16.81 7.98
N ALA A 233 -3.46 16.18 8.96
CA ALA A 233 -3.63 16.73 10.30
C ALA A 233 -2.28 16.88 11.02
N GLY A 234 -1.42 15.85 11.00
CA GLY A 234 -0.07 15.91 11.57
C GLY A 234 0.79 16.98 10.92
N LEU A 235 0.87 16.99 9.60
CA LEU A 235 1.64 17.98 8.85
C LEU A 235 1.08 19.39 9.00
N GLY A 236 -0.25 19.53 8.96
CA GLY A 236 -0.96 20.79 9.13
C GLY A 236 -0.75 21.40 10.50
N PHE A 237 -0.83 20.59 11.55
CA PHE A 237 -0.56 21.02 12.90
C PHE A 237 0.88 21.55 13.05
N LEU A 238 1.88 20.82 12.56
CA LEU A 238 3.29 21.24 12.63
C LEU A 238 3.54 22.50 11.79
N ALA A 239 2.92 22.63 10.62
CA ALA A 239 3.01 23.83 9.79
C ALA A 239 2.37 25.05 10.48
N CYS A 240 1.21 24.88 11.12
CA CYS A 240 0.57 25.96 11.91
C CYS A 240 1.44 26.39 13.09
N LEU A 241 2.01 25.44 13.84
CA LEU A 241 2.95 25.76 14.92
C LEU A 241 4.17 26.54 14.43
N TYR A 242 4.71 26.14 13.27
CA TYR A 242 5.84 26.83 12.67
C TYR A 242 5.49 28.26 12.24
N LEU A 243 4.33 28.46 11.58
CA LEU A 243 3.87 29.79 11.18
C LEU A 243 3.56 30.67 12.40
N LEU A 244 3.03 30.09 13.48
CA LEU A 244 2.80 30.78 14.74
C LEU A 244 4.15 31.22 15.38
N TYR A 245 5.13 30.32 15.44
CA TYR A 245 6.49 30.63 15.92
C TYR A 245 7.12 31.77 15.12
N MET A 246 6.93 31.78 13.79
CA MET A 246 7.38 32.85 12.91
C MET A 246 6.54 34.14 12.98
N ARG A 247 5.53 34.19 13.87
CA ARG A 247 4.56 35.28 14.03
C ARG A 247 3.80 35.62 12.74
N GLN A 248 3.61 34.64 11.85
CA GLN A 248 2.89 34.79 10.58
C GLN A 248 1.42 34.38 10.73
N ILE A 249 0.71 34.98 11.69
CA ILE A 249 -0.65 34.60 12.09
C ILE A 249 -1.63 34.60 10.91
N LYS A 250 -1.60 35.65 10.07
CA LYS A 250 -2.47 35.74 8.87
C LYS A 250 -2.23 34.57 7.91
N GLN A 251 -0.97 34.18 7.71
CA GLN A 251 -0.62 33.05 6.84
C GLN A 251 -1.04 31.71 7.45
N MET A 252 -0.94 31.58 8.78
CA MET A 252 -1.41 30.41 9.51
C MET A 252 -2.91 30.19 9.33
N PHE A 253 -3.72 31.25 9.48
CA PHE A 253 -5.16 31.16 9.25
C PHE A 253 -5.49 30.86 7.78
N ALA A 254 -4.87 31.53 6.80
CA ALA A 254 -5.06 31.27 5.39
C ALA A 254 -4.70 29.81 5.05
N TYR A 255 -3.62 29.29 5.60
CA TYR A 255 -3.19 27.91 5.45
C TYR A 255 -4.22 26.94 6.08
N GLY A 256 -4.62 27.17 7.33
CA GLY A 256 -5.62 26.33 8.01
C GLY A 256 -6.96 26.33 7.29
N PHE A 257 -7.46 27.48 6.84
CA PHE A 257 -8.67 27.57 6.03
C PHE A 257 -8.57 26.80 4.71
N SER A 258 -7.38 26.76 4.09
CA SER A 258 -7.17 25.98 2.87
C SER A 258 -7.32 24.47 3.13
N LEU A 259 -6.77 23.95 4.23
CA LEU A 259 -6.94 22.55 4.62
C LEU A 259 -8.42 22.22 4.89
N VAL A 260 -9.10 23.09 5.65
CA VAL A 260 -10.53 22.93 5.95
C VAL A 260 -11.38 23.01 4.68
N ALA A 261 -11.09 23.93 3.78
CA ALA A 261 -11.80 24.04 2.50
C ALA A 261 -11.65 22.75 1.66
N GLY A 262 -10.46 22.16 1.63
CA GLY A 262 -10.24 20.86 0.95
C GLY A 262 -11.05 19.74 1.59
N LEU A 263 -11.06 19.65 2.93
CA LEU A 263 -11.86 18.67 3.65
C LEU A 263 -13.37 18.83 3.39
N ILE A 264 -13.90 20.07 3.51
CA ILE A 264 -15.31 20.36 3.25
C ILE A 264 -15.66 20.02 1.80
N SER A 265 -14.81 20.36 0.84
CA SER A 265 -15.01 20.02 -0.57
C SER A 265 -15.08 18.51 -0.80
N ALA A 266 -14.22 17.73 -0.16
CA ALA A 266 -14.26 16.26 -0.25
C ALA A 266 -15.57 15.71 0.32
N ILE A 267 -16.03 16.20 1.48
CA ILE A 267 -17.29 15.79 2.10
C ILE A 267 -18.50 16.22 1.24
N ALA A 268 -18.47 17.41 0.66
CA ALA A 268 -19.54 17.90 -0.21
C ALA A 268 -19.66 17.07 -1.50
N ILE A 269 -18.52 16.62 -2.07
CA ILE A 269 -18.51 15.74 -3.23
C ILE A 269 -18.95 14.32 -2.86
N PHE A 270 -18.57 13.83 -1.69
CA PHE A 270 -18.90 12.48 -1.23
C PHE A 270 -19.42 12.50 0.22
N PRO A 271 -20.70 12.84 0.45
CA PRO A 271 -21.28 12.95 1.79
C PRO A 271 -21.26 11.66 2.62
N ALA A 272 -21.23 10.49 1.98
CA ALA A 272 -21.07 9.20 2.65
C ALA A 272 -19.78 9.12 3.50
N THR A 273 -18.80 10.00 3.26
CA THR A 273 -17.63 10.17 4.13
C THR A 273 -18.00 10.28 5.61
N LEU A 274 -19.08 11.00 5.94
CA LEU A 274 -19.49 11.17 7.33
C LEU A 274 -19.99 9.86 7.95
N SER A 275 -20.84 9.11 7.23
CA SER A 275 -21.32 7.81 7.71
C SER A 275 -20.17 6.77 7.80
N HIS A 276 -19.21 6.82 6.91
CA HIS A 276 -18.04 5.94 6.96
C HIS A 276 -17.12 6.24 8.16
N ILE A 277 -16.83 7.52 8.43
CA ILE A 277 -15.95 7.93 9.53
C ILE A 277 -16.63 7.76 10.90
N PHE A 278 -17.90 8.10 11.02
CA PHE A 278 -18.64 8.00 12.29
C PHE A 278 -19.43 6.72 12.46
N GLY A 279 -19.48 5.86 11.45
CA GLY A 279 -20.12 4.55 11.49
C GLY A 279 -19.26 3.47 12.16
N TYR A 280 -19.63 2.21 11.95
CA TYR A 280 -19.00 1.03 12.56
C TYR A 280 -17.48 0.99 12.35
N ARG A 281 -17.00 1.19 11.12
CA ARG A 281 -15.56 1.12 10.77
C ARG A 281 -14.74 2.20 11.46
N GLY A 282 -15.23 3.44 11.48
CA GLY A 282 -14.53 4.53 12.16
C GLY A 282 -14.52 4.37 13.67
N SER A 283 -15.63 3.93 14.27
CA SER A 283 -15.71 3.61 15.69
C SER A 283 -14.75 2.49 16.08
N TYR A 284 -14.66 1.44 15.25
CA TYR A 284 -13.74 0.33 15.44
C TYR A 284 -12.28 0.79 15.35
N ALA A 285 -11.92 1.58 14.34
CA ALA A 285 -10.59 2.15 14.19
C ALA A 285 -10.18 3.01 15.41
N THR A 286 -11.08 3.86 15.88
CA THR A 286 -10.87 4.69 17.08
C THR A 286 -10.62 3.84 18.32
N LYS A 287 -11.44 2.80 18.54
CA LYS A 287 -11.27 1.85 19.66
C LYS A 287 -9.91 1.16 19.60
N ASN A 288 -9.49 0.72 18.42
CA ASN A 288 -8.20 0.06 18.22
C ASN A 288 -7.01 0.99 18.47
N ILE A 289 -7.09 2.26 18.01
CA ILE A 289 -6.04 3.26 18.23
C ILE A 289 -5.88 3.54 19.74
N ILE A 290 -6.99 3.68 20.47
CA ILE A 290 -6.96 3.93 21.91
C ILE A 290 -6.48 2.69 22.67
N GLY A 291 -6.91 1.49 22.26
CA GLY A 291 -6.58 0.23 22.92
C GLY A 291 -5.15 -0.25 22.70
N MET A 292 -4.40 0.35 21.80
CA MET A 292 -3.03 0.03 21.39
C MET A 292 -2.71 -1.48 21.45
N SER A 293 -2.25 -2.06 20.36
CA SER A 293 -1.87 -3.48 20.30
C SER A 293 -0.37 -3.62 20.06
N GLU A 294 0.34 -4.18 21.03
CA GLU A 294 1.76 -4.50 20.89
C GLU A 294 1.99 -5.54 19.79
N SER A 295 1.14 -6.55 19.69
CA SER A 295 1.26 -7.59 18.68
C SER A 295 1.16 -7.03 17.24
N LYS A 296 0.28 -6.05 17.00
CA LYS A 296 0.22 -5.35 15.72
C LYS A 296 1.53 -4.62 15.44
N PHE A 297 2.03 -3.87 16.40
CA PHE A 297 3.28 -3.12 16.26
C PHE A 297 4.47 -4.05 15.93
N LEU A 298 4.61 -5.16 16.65
CA LEU A 298 5.64 -6.17 16.40
C LEU A 298 5.51 -6.82 15.01
N TYR A 299 4.30 -7.08 14.54
CA TYR A 299 4.08 -7.59 13.19
C TYR A 299 4.63 -6.63 12.14
N TYR A 300 4.30 -5.34 12.23
CA TYR A 300 4.74 -4.36 11.24
C TYR A 300 6.25 -4.09 11.31
N ILE A 301 6.85 -4.11 12.49
CA ILE A 301 8.32 -4.08 12.63
C ILE A 301 8.95 -5.28 11.91
N LYS A 302 8.44 -6.49 12.13
CA LYS A 302 8.93 -7.70 11.46
C LYS A 302 8.72 -7.62 9.94
N TYR A 303 7.58 -7.09 9.50
CA TYR A 303 7.30 -6.89 8.09
C TYR A 303 8.30 -5.91 7.46
N VAL A 304 8.46 -4.72 8.02
CA VAL A 304 9.42 -3.70 7.54
C VAL A 304 10.85 -4.26 7.55
N ASN A 305 11.22 -5.02 8.59
CA ASN A 305 12.52 -5.68 8.62
C ASN A 305 12.74 -6.59 7.42
N ARG A 306 11.79 -7.43 7.06
CA ARG A 306 11.89 -8.34 5.91
C ARG A 306 11.75 -7.61 4.57
N ALA A 307 10.66 -6.88 4.41
CA ALA A 307 10.24 -6.32 3.14
C ALA A 307 11.03 -5.07 2.71
N TYR A 308 11.72 -4.42 3.65
CA TYR A 308 12.49 -3.20 3.39
C TYR A 308 13.98 -3.36 3.67
N PHE A 309 14.35 -4.03 4.77
CA PHE A 309 15.74 -4.20 5.19
C PHE A 309 16.30 -5.61 4.92
N GLY A 310 15.53 -6.50 4.30
CA GLY A 310 16.01 -7.87 4.00
C GLY A 310 16.41 -8.68 5.22
N GLY A 311 15.84 -8.41 6.39
CA GLY A 311 16.19 -9.03 7.67
C GLY A 311 17.29 -8.30 8.45
N LEU A 312 17.91 -7.26 7.88
CA LEU A 312 19.09 -6.58 8.45
C LEU A 312 18.75 -5.35 9.31
N MET A 313 17.47 -5.07 9.59
CA MET A 313 17.08 -3.88 10.37
C MET A 313 17.80 -3.77 11.72
N PRO A 314 17.97 -4.84 12.54
CA PRO A 314 18.71 -4.73 13.80
C PRO A 314 20.16 -4.28 13.59
N VAL A 315 20.84 -4.79 12.56
CA VAL A 315 22.20 -4.40 12.20
C VAL A 315 22.25 -2.94 11.75
N VAL A 316 21.32 -2.54 10.89
CA VAL A 316 21.21 -1.14 10.41
C VAL A 316 20.95 -0.18 11.56
N LEU A 317 20.05 -0.53 12.49
CA LEU A 317 19.77 0.28 13.68
C LEU A 317 20.98 0.36 14.60
N LEU A 318 21.68 -0.75 14.85
CA LEU A 318 22.91 -0.75 15.64
C LEU A 318 23.98 0.15 15.02
N LEU A 319 24.19 0.05 13.70
CA LEU A 319 25.13 0.93 12.99
C LEU A 319 24.72 2.40 13.09
N ILE A 320 23.42 2.71 12.95
CA ILE A 320 22.91 4.08 13.10
C ILE A 320 23.17 4.58 14.53
N LEU A 321 22.92 3.78 15.56
CA LEU A 321 23.16 4.15 16.95
C LEU A 321 24.65 4.42 17.24
N VAL A 322 25.54 3.54 16.76
CA VAL A 322 26.98 3.71 16.88
C VAL A 322 27.44 4.99 16.18
N LEU A 323 26.99 5.21 14.95
CA LEU A 323 27.36 6.40 14.18
C LEU A 323 26.76 7.68 14.78
N LEU A 324 25.56 7.62 15.34
CA LEU A 324 24.95 8.74 16.07
C LEU A 324 25.76 9.07 17.33
N ALA A 325 26.20 8.05 18.07
CA ALA A 325 27.08 8.26 19.23
C ALA A 325 28.40 8.91 18.80
N LEU A 326 29.04 8.43 17.72
CA LEU A 326 30.23 9.05 17.15
C LEU A 326 29.98 10.48 16.66
N PHE A 327 28.83 10.74 16.05
CA PHE A 327 28.44 12.08 15.62
C PHE A 327 28.28 13.04 16.81
N ILE A 328 27.60 12.60 17.89
CA ILE A 328 27.45 13.39 19.11
C ILE A 328 28.83 13.64 19.74
N LEU A 329 29.65 12.61 19.88
CA LEU A 329 31.02 12.74 20.40
C LEU A 329 31.85 13.71 19.58
N SER A 330 31.72 13.71 18.24
CA SER A 330 32.44 14.62 17.36
C SER A 330 32.06 16.09 17.53
N ARG A 331 30.91 16.39 18.18
CA ARG A 331 30.51 17.77 18.56
C ARG A 331 31.26 18.30 19.74
N PHE A 332 31.71 17.41 20.63
CA PHE A 332 32.38 17.79 21.87
C PHE A 332 33.91 17.61 21.79
N VAL A 333 34.36 16.63 20.98
CA VAL A 333 35.78 16.25 20.91
C VAL A 333 36.24 16.15 19.47
N VAL A 334 37.34 16.82 19.13
CA VAL A 334 38.03 16.65 17.85
C VAL A 334 39.13 15.61 18.06
N ILE A 335 38.97 14.45 17.43
CA ILE A 335 39.99 13.39 17.44
C ILE A 335 40.85 13.54 16.17
N LYS A 336 42.11 13.95 16.33
CA LYS A 336 43.09 14.02 15.25
C LYS A 336 44.00 12.77 15.33
N VAL A 337 43.81 11.85 14.39
CA VAL A 337 44.69 10.69 14.25
C VAL A 337 45.73 11.02 13.16
N LYS A 338 47.00 11.11 13.56
CA LYS A 338 48.10 11.17 12.60
C LYS A 338 48.73 9.78 12.51
N ILE A 339 48.70 9.25 11.29
CA ILE A 339 49.40 8.00 10.98
C ILE A 339 50.63 8.40 10.18
N GLY A 340 51.80 8.05 10.71
CA GLY A 340 53.10 8.29 10.08
C GLY A 340 53.95 7.02 10.08
N ARG A 341 55.01 7.03 9.28
CA ARG A 341 56.07 6.01 9.38
C ARG A 341 57.29 6.65 10.02
N GLU A 342 57.67 6.18 11.19
CA GLU A 342 58.93 6.53 11.81
C GLU A 342 59.83 5.30 11.82
N ASN A 343 61.03 5.44 11.30
CA ASN A 343 62.05 4.35 11.23
C ASN A 343 61.53 3.05 10.59
N GLY A 344 60.67 3.16 9.56
CA GLY A 344 60.12 1.99 8.86
C GLY A 344 58.93 1.33 9.54
N ALA A 345 58.60 1.70 10.77
CA ALA A 345 57.42 1.21 11.52
C ALA A 345 56.23 2.19 11.43
N LEU A 346 55.00 1.68 11.41
CA LEU A 346 53.79 2.48 11.47
C LEU A 346 53.68 3.10 12.87
N SER A 347 53.76 4.44 12.95
CA SER A 347 53.49 5.20 14.18
C SER A 347 52.10 5.85 14.06
N TYR A 348 51.34 5.84 15.13
CA TYR A 348 50.08 6.57 15.22
C TYR A 348 50.08 7.46 16.48
N SER A 349 49.61 8.70 16.31
CA SER A 349 49.36 9.61 17.43
C SER A 349 47.92 10.06 17.40
N VAL A 350 47.25 9.98 18.54
CA VAL A 350 45.86 10.42 18.72
C VAL A 350 45.88 11.66 19.61
N HIS A 351 45.45 12.80 19.06
CA HIS A 351 45.26 14.03 19.82
C HIS A 351 43.77 14.34 19.96
N THR A 352 43.30 14.58 21.17
CA THR A 352 41.92 14.99 21.47
C THR A 352 41.91 16.46 21.84
N GLU A 353 41.16 17.26 21.10
CA GLU A 353 40.92 18.68 21.42
C GLU A 353 39.43 18.90 21.73
N ARG A 354 39.10 19.65 22.77
CA ARG A 354 37.73 20.07 23.06
C ARG A 354 37.31 21.09 22.00
N ARG A 355 36.15 20.93 21.42
CA ARG A 355 35.60 21.87 20.43
C ARG A 355 34.94 23.04 21.19
N ASP A 356 35.29 24.28 20.82
CA ASP A 356 34.60 25.48 21.34
C ASP A 356 33.21 25.55 20.67
N LEU A 357 32.16 25.39 21.48
CA LEU A 357 30.77 25.38 21.07
C LEU A 357 30.21 26.76 20.70
N ASP A 358 30.91 27.83 21.03
CA ASP A 358 30.40 29.20 20.86
C ASP A 358 30.53 29.71 19.39
N SER A 359 31.34 29.08 18.56
CA SER A 359 31.52 29.49 17.16
C SER A 359 30.44 29.01 16.19
N ASP A 360 29.60 28.05 16.57
CA ASP A 360 28.62 27.38 15.67
C ASP A 360 27.15 27.82 15.91
N ARG A 361 26.91 28.84 16.79
CA ARG A 361 25.54 29.29 17.14
C ARG A 361 24.83 30.16 16.08
N SER A 362 25.41 30.44 14.93
CA SER A 362 24.81 31.29 13.89
C SER A 362 24.01 30.53 12.81
N GLY A 363 23.73 29.24 12.98
CA GLY A 363 22.89 28.47 12.07
C GLY A 363 21.41 28.68 12.34
N ALA A 364 20.79 29.71 11.74
CA ALA A 364 19.33 29.76 11.65
C ALA A 364 18.80 28.38 11.17
N PHE A 365 17.83 27.84 11.89
CA PHE A 365 17.13 26.61 11.50
C PHE A 365 16.71 26.73 10.04
N GLN A 366 17.36 25.99 9.13
CA GLN A 366 17.07 26.09 7.70
C GLN A 366 15.68 25.54 7.44
N ASP A 367 14.86 26.25 6.68
CA ASP A 367 13.51 25.83 6.28
C ASP A 367 13.43 24.37 5.78
N LYS A 368 14.49 23.96 5.10
CA LYS A 368 14.65 22.58 4.61
C LYS A 368 14.67 21.54 5.74
N THR A 369 15.30 21.84 6.86
CA THR A 369 15.36 20.95 8.04
C THR A 369 13.98 20.86 8.71
N ILE A 370 13.28 21.98 8.79
CA ILE A 370 11.95 22.05 9.39
C ILE A 370 10.95 21.21 8.59
N ILE A 371 10.89 21.42 7.28
CA ILE A 371 9.97 20.64 6.45
C ILE A 371 10.34 19.16 6.44
N PHE A 372 11.63 18.82 6.47
CA PHE A 372 12.07 17.42 6.58
C PHE A 372 11.48 16.76 7.84
N TRP A 373 11.68 17.35 9.01
CA TRP A 373 11.18 16.78 10.27
C TRP A 373 9.65 16.82 10.35
N ALA A 374 9.01 17.87 9.85
CA ALA A 374 7.56 17.94 9.80
C ALA A 374 6.96 16.80 8.96
N LEU A 375 7.56 16.52 7.79
CA LEU A 375 7.14 15.38 6.96
C LEU A 375 7.40 14.03 7.64
N MET A 376 8.58 13.84 8.27
CA MET A 376 8.90 12.57 8.96
C MET A 376 7.97 12.31 10.16
N ILE A 377 7.63 13.34 10.93
CA ILE A 377 6.72 13.22 12.08
C ILE A 377 5.29 12.93 11.60
N ALA A 378 4.81 13.64 10.57
CA ALA A 378 3.49 13.41 10.01
C ALA A 378 3.37 11.99 9.40
N ASP A 379 4.45 11.51 8.76
CA ASP A 379 4.53 10.18 8.19
C ASP A 379 4.55 9.08 9.26
N ALA A 380 5.30 9.28 10.33
CA ALA A 380 5.28 8.39 11.49
C ALA A 380 3.90 8.33 12.15
N PHE A 381 3.17 9.46 12.20
CA PHE A 381 1.80 9.50 12.70
C PHE A 381 0.83 8.75 11.77
N LEU A 382 0.95 8.92 10.46
CA LEU A 382 0.20 8.15 9.48
C LEU A 382 0.46 6.64 9.63
N ALA A 383 1.73 6.22 9.74
CA ALA A 383 2.10 4.84 9.95
C ALA A 383 1.53 4.28 11.27
N PHE A 384 1.62 5.04 12.36
CA PHE A 384 1.04 4.67 13.66
C PHE A 384 -0.47 4.42 13.56
N VAL A 385 -1.22 5.33 12.91
CA VAL A 385 -2.66 5.17 12.72
C VAL A 385 -2.97 3.97 11.81
N GLY A 386 -2.20 3.76 10.75
CA GLY A 386 -2.33 2.60 9.88
C GLY A 386 -2.13 1.27 10.63
N ILE A 387 -1.13 1.22 11.51
CA ILE A 387 -0.81 0.06 12.36
C ILE A 387 -1.93 -0.21 13.36
N GLN A 388 -2.33 0.78 14.12
CA GLN A 388 -3.24 0.59 15.25
C GLN A 388 -4.71 0.60 14.84
N GLY A 389 -5.10 1.48 13.90
CA GLY A 389 -6.49 1.64 13.47
C GLY A 389 -7.02 0.52 12.58
N SER A 390 -6.14 -0.28 11.97
CA SER A 390 -6.56 -1.37 11.09
C SER A 390 -7.31 -2.48 11.84
N GLU A 391 -8.35 -3.02 11.22
CA GLU A 391 -9.07 -4.20 11.74
C GLU A 391 -8.22 -5.46 11.61
N LEU A 392 -7.69 -5.67 10.42
CA LEU A 392 -6.82 -6.79 10.10
C LEU A 392 -5.36 -6.35 10.13
N VAL A 393 -4.48 -7.26 10.52
CA VAL A 393 -3.03 -7.04 10.45
C VAL A 393 -2.56 -7.34 9.03
N ASN A 394 -2.32 -6.27 8.24
CA ASN A 394 -1.92 -6.41 6.84
C ASN A 394 -1.00 -5.26 6.42
N ALA A 395 0.07 -5.59 5.68
CA ALA A 395 1.11 -4.67 5.26
C ALA A 395 0.62 -3.42 4.49
N ARG A 396 -0.47 -3.56 3.74
CA ARG A 396 -1.05 -2.48 2.92
C ARG A 396 -1.35 -1.18 3.69
N TYR A 397 -1.66 -1.28 4.97
CA TYR A 397 -2.03 -0.10 5.78
C TYR A 397 -0.88 0.87 6.05
N ILE A 398 0.37 0.44 5.83
CA ILE A 398 1.55 1.30 5.97
C ILE A 398 2.23 1.64 4.63
N TYR A 399 1.76 1.11 3.50
CA TYR A 399 2.42 1.30 2.20
C TYR A 399 2.64 2.78 1.85
N SER A 400 1.67 3.64 2.15
CA SER A 400 1.76 5.06 1.83
C SER A 400 2.81 5.83 2.64
N ALA A 401 3.25 5.30 3.80
CA ALA A 401 4.31 5.90 4.60
C ALA A 401 5.72 5.46 4.17
N LEU A 402 5.85 4.32 3.49
CA LEU A 402 7.16 3.74 3.22
C LEU A 402 8.06 4.50 2.22
N PRO A 403 7.55 5.31 1.26
CA PRO A 403 8.40 6.18 0.44
C PRO A 403 9.16 7.24 1.24
N LEU A 404 8.51 7.87 2.24
CA LEU A 404 9.18 8.85 3.10
C LEU A 404 10.16 8.18 4.07
N LEU A 405 9.89 6.93 4.49
CA LEU A 405 10.86 6.11 5.22
C LEU A 405 12.14 5.89 4.39
N ALA A 406 12.06 5.69 3.04
CA ALA A 406 13.23 5.62 2.17
C ALA A 406 14.07 6.90 2.22
N VAL A 407 13.39 8.04 2.16
CA VAL A 407 14.05 9.35 2.26
C VAL A 407 14.75 9.48 3.61
N PHE A 408 14.11 9.05 4.70
CA PHE A 408 14.70 9.08 6.04
C PHE A 408 15.95 8.17 6.15
N VAL A 409 15.87 6.93 5.67
CA VAL A 409 16.99 5.97 5.69
C VAL A 409 18.19 6.53 4.91
N VAL A 410 17.95 7.06 3.71
CA VAL A 410 19.03 7.64 2.91
C VAL A 410 19.56 8.93 3.54
N TRP A 411 18.72 9.72 4.21
CA TRP A 411 19.16 10.88 4.99
C TRP A 411 20.09 10.47 6.14
N CYS A 412 19.76 9.42 6.88
CA CYS A 412 20.66 8.86 7.90
C CYS A 412 22.02 8.47 7.30
N MET A 413 22.01 7.75 6.17
CA MET A 413 23.24 7.36 5.47
C MET A 413 24.05 8.57 4.98
N GLU A 414 23.38 9.59 4.45
CA GLU A 414 24.00 10.85 4.02
C GLU A 414 24.77 11.54 5.16
N LYS A 415 24.25 11.47 6.39
CA LYS A 415 24.87 12.10 7.56
C LYS A 415 25.95 11.23 8.20
N LEU A 416 25.77 9.93 8.20
CA LEU A 416 26.57 9.00 8.99
C LEU A 416 27.73 8.37 8.21
N ILE A 417 27.54 8.01 6.92
CA ILE A 417 28.62 7.41 6.11
C ILE A 417 29.85 8.29 6.01
N PRO A 418 29.76 9.64 5.90
CA PRO A 418 30.94 10.51 5.90
C PRO A 418 31.82 10.42 7.13
N LEU A 419 31.29 9.94 8.27
CA LEU A 419 32.06 9.73 9.50
C LEU A 419 33.04 8.55 9.38
N ILE A 420 32.72 7.57 8.53
CA ILE A 420 33.51 6.37 8.33
C ILE A 420 34.35 6.49 7.05
N ALA A 421 33.77 7.03 5.98
CA ALA A 421 34.38 7.15 4.66
C ALA A 421 34.22 8.57 4.12
N SER A 422 35.33 9.30 4.03
CA SER A 422 35.32 10.69 3.54
C SER A 422 35.10 10.84 2.04
N ARG A 423 35.38 9.78 1.27
CA ARG A 423 35.28 9.75 -0.20
C ARG A 423 34.25 8.73 -0.67
N LYS A 424 33.65 8.97 -1.84
CA LYS A 424 32.68 8.08 -2.51
C LYS A 424 31.41 7.73 -1.68
N THR A 425 31.03 8.59 -0.73
CA THR A 425 29.89 8.36 0.18
C THR A 425 28.59 8.05 -0.57
N THR A 426 28.28 8.75 -1.65
CA THR A 426 27.11 8.51 -2.50
C THR A 426 27.14 7.11 -3.14
N VAL A 427 28.31 6.66 -3.59
CA VAL A 427 28.47 5.32 -4.19
C VAL A 427 28.26 4.24 -3.14
N ILE A 428 28.83 4.40 -1.95
CA ILE A 428 28.65 3.46 -0.83
C ILE A 428 27.16 3.39 -0.46
N THR A 429 26.48 4.53 -0.35
CA THR A 429 25.04 4.56 -0.08
C THR A 429 24.26 3.82 -1.16
N ALA A 430 24.58 4.05 -2.44
CA ALA A 430 23.91 3.37 -3.56
C ALA A 430 24.10 1.84 -3.50
N ILE A 431 25.32 1.36 -3.21
CA ILE A 431 25.60 -0.07 -3.07
C ILE A 431 24.80 -0.67 -1.90
N VAL A 432 24.82 -0.02 -0.75
CA VAL A 432 24.07 -0.51 0.43
C VAL A 432 22.58 -0.58 0.12
N CYS A 433 22.01 0.46 -0.47
CA CYS A 433 20.59 0.47 -0.85
C CYS A 433 20.25 -0.59 -1.91
N ALA A 434 21.12 -0.82 -2.90
CA ALA A 434 20.94 -1.89 -3.89
C ALA A 434 20.95 -3.28 -3.24
N VAL A 435 21.86 -3.52 -2.30
CA VAL A 435 21.88 -4.76 -1.51
C VAL A 435 20.61 -4.94 -0.71
N LEU A 436 20.15 -3.89 -0.02
CA LEU A 436 18.88 -3.93 0.72
C LEU A 436 17.69 -4.26 -0.18
N CYS A 437 17.59 -3.69 -1.39
CA CYS A 437 16.53 -4.02 -2.35
C CYS A 437 16.54 -5.51 -2.72
N VAL A 438 17.71 -6.07 -3.08
CA VAL A 438 17.82 -7.50 -3.42
C VAL A 438 17.46 -8.37 -2.23
N LEU A 439 17.98 -8.06 -1.04
CA LEU A 439 17.71 -8.82 0.18
C LEU A 439 16.23 -8.71 0.60
N SER A 440 15.57 -7.57 0.39
CA SER A 440 14.16 -7.39 0.71
C SER A 440 13.27 -8.31 -0.13
N ILE A 441 13.53 -8.40 -1.44
CA ILE A 441 12.81 -9.32 -2.33
C ILE A 441 13.12 -10.78 -1.94
N LYS A 442 14.35 -11.10 -1.59
CA LYS A 442 14.72 -12.46 -1.17
C LYS A 442 14.06 -12.86 0.16
N ALA A 443 13.97 -11.94 1.12
CA ALA A 443 13.48 -12.24 2.48
C ALA A 443 11.95 -12.20 2.60
N ASN A 444 11.27 -11.40 1.81
CA ASN A 444 9.80 -11.23 1.86
C ASN A 444 9.09 -11.77 0.60
N GLY A 445 9.77 -11.86 -0.53
CA GLY A 445 9.10 -11.99 -1.82
C GLY A 445 8.45 -10.68 -2.27
N VAL A 446 7.47 -10.79 -3.15
CA VAL A 446 6.57 -9.69 -3.54
C VAL A 446 5.16 -10.09 -3.14
N ASP A 447 4.52 -9.28 -2.32
CA ASP A 447 3.16 -9.54 -1.86
C ASP A 447 2.16 -9.48 -3.04
N TRP A 448 0.99 -10.07 -2.88
CA TRP A 448 -0.13 -10.08 -3.85
C TRP A 448 0.15 -10.82 -5.14
N GLN A 449 1.14 -11.75 -5.12
CA GLN A 449 1.48 -12.57 -6.29
C GLN A 449 0.64 -13.84 -6.37
N TYR A 450 0.17 -14.29 -5.20
CA TYR A 450 -0.61 -15.53 -5.07
C TYR A 450 0.10 -16.73 -5.72
N SER A 451 1.40 -16.88 -5.43
CA SER A 451 2.22 -17.99 -5.91
C SER A 451 1.65 -19.36 -5.54
N ASP A 452 0.89 -19.40 -4.43
CA ASP A 452 0.17 -20.61 -3.98
C ASP A 452 -0.97 -21.00 -4.92
N TYR A 453 -1.37 -20.11 -5.84
CA TYR A 453 -2.41 -20.40 -6.84
C TYR A 453 -2.00 -21.38 -7.93
N SER A 454 -0.72 -21.67 -8.09
CA SER A 454 -0.30 -22.72 -9.01
C SER A 454 -0.92 -24.09 -8.67
N GLU A 455 -1.24 -24.30 -7.39
CA GLU A 455 -1.96 -25.49 -6.91
C GLU A 455 -3.48 -25.36 -7.11
N LEU A 456 -4.01 -24.15 -7.17
CA LEU A 456 -5.44 -23.87 -7.30
C LEU A 456 -5.93 -23.89 -8.74
N VAL A 457 -5.06 -23.56 -9.71
CA VAL A 457 -5.43 -23.56 -11.14
C VAL A 457 -5.96 -24.90 -11.61
N PRO A 458 -5.28 -26.04 -11.36
CA PRO A 458 -5.79 -27.35 -11.75
C PRO A 458 -7.14 -27.68 -11.06
N ALA A 459 -7.29 -27.32 -9.79
CA ALA A 459 -8.53 -27.55 -9.05
C ALA A 459 -9.69 -26.73 -9.64
N ILE A 460 -9.45 -25.46 -10.04
CA ILE A 460 -10.47 -24.61 -10.65
C ILE A 460 -10.87 -25.15 -12.04
N GLU A 461 -9.91 -25.61 -12.83
CA GLU A 461 -10.20 -26.22 -14.14
C GLU A 461 -11.01 -27.53 -14.00
N GLU A 462 -10.74 -28.35 -12.97
CA GLU A 462 -11.54 -29.55 -12.68
C GLU A 462 -12.99 -29.22 -12.32
N MET A 463 -13.20 -28.11 -11.61
CA MET A 463 -14.53 -27.65 -11.17
C MET A 463 -15.34 -26.99 -12.30
N LYS A 464 -14.71 -26.65 -13.41
CA LYS A 464 -15.32 -25.88 -14.50
C LYS A 464 -16.57 -26.53 -15.04
N GLY A 465 -17.64 -25.74 -15.14
CA GLY A 465 -18.93 -26.19 -15.66
C GLY A 465 -19.70 -27.14 -14.73
N ARG A 466 -19.22 -27.41 -13.51
CA ARG A 466 -19.88 -28.27 -12.52
C ARG A 466 -20.82 -27.48 -11.63
N ASP A 467 -21.75 -28.18 -10.98
CA ASP A 467 -22.68 -27.59 -10.01
C ASP A 467 -22.02 -27.45 -8.64
N CYS A 468 -22.26 -26.31 -7.97
CA CYS A 468 -21.70 -26.00 -6.65
C CYS A 468 -22.76 -25.48 -5.70
N VAL A 469 -22.87 -26.11 -4.52
CA VAL A 469 -23.61 -25.57 -3.38
C VAL A 469 -22.64 -24.81 -2.49
N ILE A 470 -22.98 -23.57 -2.14
CA ILE A 470 -22.16 -22.72 -1.29
C ILE A 470 -22.84 -22.58 0.07
N ILE A 471 -22.31 -23.28 1.07
CA ILE A 471 -22.83 -23.25 2.43
C ILE A 471 -22.30 -22.02 3.16
N CYS A 472 -23.20 -21.14 3.58
CA CYS A 472 -22.92 -19.91 4.29
C CYS A 472 -23.51 -19.98 5.71
N HIS A 473 -22.85 -19.35 6.66
CA HIS A 473 -23.40 -19.13 7.99
C HIS A 473 -24.10 -17.77 8.04
N GLY A 474 -25.33 -17.73 8.55
CA GLY A 474 -26.17 -16.55 8.77
C GLY A 474 -25.56 -15.16 8.53
N ASP A 475 -25.22 -14.44 9.56
CA ASP A 475 -24.82 -13.03 9.42
C ASP A 475 -23.33 -12.77 9.16
N ASP A 476 -22.42 -13.74 9.33
CA ASP A 476 -21.00 -13.46 9.52
C ASP A 476 -20.05 -13.97 8.40
N SER A 477 -20.52 -14.75 7.41
CA SER A 477 -19.64 -15.39 6.41
C SER A 477 -19.56 -14.67 5.05
N TRP A 478 -20.25 -13.57 4.90
CA TRP A 478 -20.36 -12.84 3.63
C TRP A 478 -19.00 -12.42 3.04
N ASN A 479 -18.05 -11.96 3.86
CA ASN A 479 -16.72 -11.53 3.39
C ASN A 479 -15.97 -12.66 2.65
N ASN A 480 -16.11 -13.89 3.07
CA ASN A 480 -15.36 -15.00 2.52
C ASN A 480 -15.93 -15.50 1.19
N VAL A 481 -17.17 -15.16 0.82
CA VAL A 481 -17.73 -15.42 -0.51
C VAL A 481 -16.82 -14.87 -1.59
N TYR A 482 -16.33 -13.65 -1.41
CA TYR A 482 -15.46 -12.98 -2.39
C TYR A 482 -14.11 -13.68 -2.59
N ALA A 483 -13.63 -14.41 -1.59
CA ALA A 483 -12.43 -15.25 -1.75
C ALA A 483 -12.66 -16.47 -2.65
N GLY A 484 -13.91 -16.93 -2.78
CA GLY A 484 -14.30 -18.04 -3.66
C GLY A 484 -14.65 -17.64 -5.09
N VAL A 485 -14.81 -16.35 -5.38
CA VAL A 485 -15.31 -15.87 -6.68
C VAL A 485 -14.46 -16.36 -7.86
N ASN A 486 -13.14 -16.48 -7.69
CA ASN A 486 -12.27 -17.03 -8.74
C ASN A 486 -12.67 -18.48 -9.14
N ALA A 487 -13.16 -19.27 -8.20
CA ALA A 487 -13.66 -20.62 -8.46
C ALA A 487 -15.13 -20.59 -8.90
N PHE A 488 -15.98 -19.84 -8.18
CA PHE A 488 -17.42 -19.81 -8.45
C PHE A 488 -17.77 -19.29 -9.85
N SER A 489 -16.98 -18.35 -10.38
CA SER A 489 -17.15 -17.83 -11.74
C SER A 489 -16.92 -18.87 -12.85
N GLN A 490 -16.23 -19.97 -12.54
CA GLN A 490 -15.96 -21.05 -13.49
C GLN A 490 -16.96 -22.22 -13.36
N MET A 491 -17.81 -22.21 -12.34
CA MET A 491 -18.84 -23.23 -12.13
C MET A 491 -19.96 -23.14 -13.17
N GLY A 492 -20.63 -24.24 -13.43
CA GLY A 492 -21.83 -24.26 -14.28
C GLY A 492 -22.98 -23.56 -13.59
N ARG A 493 -23.31 -24.01 -12.37
CA ARG A 493 -24.34 -23.40 -11.54
C ARG A 493 -23.88 -23.36 -10.07
N CYS A 494 -24.28 -22.29 -9.36
CA CYS A 494 -24.02 -22.12 -7.94
C CYS A 494 -25.33 -21.80 -7.19
N ARG A 495 -25.44 -22.24 -5.94
CA ARG A 495 -26.55 -21.90 -5.07
C ARG A 495 -26.06 -21.66 -3.65
N TYR A 496 -26.49 -20.56 -3.02
CA TYR A 496 -26.26 -20.34 -1.60
C TYR A 496 -27.25 -21.14 -0.74
N VAL A 497 -26.75 -21.77 0.30
CA VAL A 497 -27.56 -22.47 1.31
C VAL A 497 -27.06 -22.08 2.69
N TYR A 498 -27.94 -21.60 3.55
CA TYR A 498 -27.57 -21.34 4.94
C TYR A 498 -27.37 -22.65 5.70
N ASP A 499 -26.42 -22.69 6.62
CA ASP A 499 -26.11 -23.92 7.40
C ASP A 499 -27.30 -24.41 8.23
N GLU A 500 -28.22 -23.52 8.65
CA GLU A 500 -29.48 -23.82 9.30
C GLU A 500 -30.49 -24.47 8.35
N ASP A 501 -30.45 -24.14 7.06
CA ASP A 501 -31.39 -24.64 6.03
C ASP A 501 -30.89 -25.88 5.29
N LEU A 502 -29.82 -26.52 5.74
CA LEU A 502 -29.26 -27.71 5.10
C LEU A 502 -30.26 -28.87 4.93
N SER A 503 -31.33 -28.91 5.71
CA SER A 503 -32.41 -29.91 5.56
C SER A 503 -33.07 -29.88 4.17
N ASN A 504 -33.06 -28.76 3.49
CA ASN A 504 -33.63 -28.56 2.15
C ASN A 504 -32.66 -28.97 1.03
N LEU A 505 -31.40 -29.25 1.34
CA LEU A 505 -30.37 -29.59 0.36
C LEU A 505 -30.73 -30.75 -0.57
N PRO A 506 -31.39 -31.85 -0.10
CA PRO A 506 -31.78 -32.97 -0.97
C PRO A 506 -32.67 -32.53 -2.14
N GLU A 507 -33.57 -31.57 -1.93
CA GLU A 507 -34.43 -31.06 -2.96
C GLU A 507 -33.63 -30.22 -3.99
N TYR A 508 -32.69 -29.40 -3.50
CA TYR A 508 -31.89 -28.56 -4.35
C TYR A 508 -30.95 -29.35 -5.28
N VAL A 509 -30.42 -30.47 -4.80
CA VAL A 509 -29.42 -31.27 -5.55
C VAL A 509 -30.01 -32.48 -6.26
N LYS A 510 -31.34 -32.67 -6.29
CA LYS A 510 -32.00 -33.85 -6.89
C LYS A 510 -31.66 -33.99 -8.38
N ASP A 511 -31.62 -32.87 -9.10
CA ASP A 511 -31.36 -32.80 -10.54
C ASP A 511 -29.87 -32.58 -10.89
N CYS A 512 -28.98 -32.60 -9.91
CA CYS A 512 -27.54 -32.55 -10.15
C CYS A 512 -27.01 -33.94 -10.55
N GLY A 513 -25.91 -33.97 -11.32
CA GLY A 513 -25.28 -35.21 -11.79
C GLY A 513 -24.71 -36.08 -10.65
N ASP A 514 -23.85 -37.03 -11.03
CA ASP A 514 -23.20 -37.94 -10.07
C ASP A 514 -22.09 -37.30 -9.27
N GLU A 515 -21.71 -36.09 -9.65
CA GLU A 515 -20.69 -35.29 -9.01
C GLU A 515 -21.20 -33.89 -8.75
N ILE A 516 -20.95 -33.38 -7.53
CA ILE A 516 -21.27 -32.00 -7.11
C ILE A 516 -20.14 -31.43 -6.26
N TYR A 517 -19.98 -30.12 -6.31
CA TYR A 517 -19.08 -29.42 -5.39
C TYR A 517 -19.84 -28.76 -4.24
N VAL A 518 -19.29 -28.84 -3.05
CA VAL A 518 -19.84 -28.19 -1.85
C VAL A 518 -18.78 -27.26 -1.30
N ALA A 519 -19.00 -25.97 -1.46
CA ALA A 519 -18.16 -24.94 -0.85
C ALA A 519 -18.64 -24.63 0.56
N VAL A 520 -17.75 -24.64 1.53
CA VAL A 520 -18.01 -24.17 2.89
C VAL A 520 -17.29 -22.86 3.08
N ILE A 521 -18.04 -21.79 3.31
CA ILE A 521 -17.50 -20.48 3.64
C ILE A 521 -17.10 -20.49 5.10
N ASN A 522 -15.78 -20.55 5.33
CA ASN A 522 -15.21 -20.71 6.66
C ASN A 522 -15.04 -19.34 7.32
N ASP A 523 -15.94 -18.99 8.22
CA ASP A 523 -15.71 -17.93 9.19
C ASP A 523 -14.62 -18.38 10.19
N PRO A 524 -13.73 -17.52 10.68
CA PRO A 524 -12.82 -17.82 11.79
C PRO A 524 -13.52 -18.41 13.04
N LYS A 525 -14.83 -18.21 13.18
CA LYS A 525 -15.68 -18.82 14.21
C LYS A 525 -15.99 -20.30 13.96
N TYR A 526 -15.85 -20.80 12.70
CA TYR A 526 -16.04 -22.21 12.40
C TYR A 526 -14.83 -23.03 12.86
N LYS A 527 -15.01 -23.77 13.94
CA LYS A 527 -14.08 -24.83 14.32
C LYS A 527 -14.17 -25.98 13.31
N GLU A 528 -13.06 -26.66 13.06
CA GLU A 528 -12.97 -27.81 12.17
C GLU A 528 -14.07 -28.85 12.42
N ASP A 529 -14.38 -29.11 13.70
CA ASP A 529 -15.45 -30.02 14.10
C ASP A 529 -16.85 -29.65 13.56
N LYS A 530 -17.12 -28.34 13.41
CA LYS A 530 -18.40 -27.87 12.87
C LYS A 530 -18.45 -28.13 11.37
N ILE A 531 -17.34 -27.88 10.66
CA ILE A 531 -17.22 -28.16 9.23
C ILE A 531 -17.43 -29.66 8.99
N GLN A 532 -16.75 -30.52 9.74
CA GLN A 532 -16.88 -31.97 9.61
C GLN A 532 -18.31 -32.45 9.90
N LYS A 533 -19.01 -31.86 10.87
CA LYS A 533 -20.42 -32.15 11.12
C LYS A 533 -21.33 -31.77 9.96
N MET A 534 -21.06 -30.59 9.31
CA MET A 534 -21.82 -30.19 8.13
C MET A 534 -21.60 -31.15 6.95
N LEU A 535 -20.35 -31.54 6.69
CA LEU A 535 -20.01 -32.47 5.62
C LEU A 535 -20.70 -33.81 5.83
N LYS A 536 -20.64 -34.40 7.04
CA LYS A 536 -21.37 -35.62 7.40
C LYS A 536 -22.88 -35.46 7.29
N LYS A 537 -23.44 -34.27 7.59
CA LYS A 537 -24.87 -34.01 7.38
C LYS A 537 -25.21 -34.06 5.90
N VAL A 538 -24.39 -33.47 5.03
CA VAL A 538 -24.56 -33.53 3.55
C VAL A 538 -24.59 -34.99 3.10
N GLU A 539 -23.62 -35.82 3.50
CA GLU A 539 -23.59 -37.26 3.17
C GLU A 539 -24.83 -38.02 3.63
N LYS A 540 -25.33 -37.68 4.85
CA LYS A 540 -26.50 -38.36 5.43
C LYS A 540 -27.80 -38.04 4.69
N ILE A 541 -27.98 -36.77 4.25
CA ILE A 541 -29.27 -36.31 3.74
C ILE A 541 -29.34 -36.30 2.20
N THR A 542 -28.22 -36.47 1.49
CA THR A 542 -28.17 -36.44 0.01
C THR A 542 -27.78 -37.81 -0.57
N LYS A 543 -27.82 -37.93 -1.90
CA LYS A 543 -27.31 -39.09 -2.65
C LYS A 543 -25.78 -39.22 -2.65
N TYR A 544 -25.06 -38.16 -2.28
CA TYR A 544 -23.59 -38.11 -2.28
C TYR A 544 -23.04 -38.69 -0.97
N LYS A 545 -22.05 -39.58 -1.07
CA LYS A 545 -21.55 -40.34 0.08
C LYS A 545 -20.09 -40.12 0.39
N ASP A 546 -19.27 -39.87 -0.62
CA ASP A 546 -17.83 -39.67 -0.47
C ASP A 546 -17.45 -38.27 -0.84
N HIS A 547 -16.50 -37.68 -0.13
CA HIS A 547 -15.96 -36.37 -0.45
C HIS A 547 -14.44 -36.30 -0.31
N SER A 548 -13.83 -35.40 -1.12
CA SER A 548 -12.42 -35.02 -1.04
C SER A 548 -12.29 -33.50 -1.11
N VAL A 549 -11.20 -32.96 -0.57
CA VAL A 549 -10.92 -31.53 -0.67
C VAL A 549 -10.44 -31.21 -2.08
N ALA A 550 -11.21 -30.41 -2.81
CA ALA A 550 -10.85 -29.94 -4.15
C ALA A 550 -10.12 -28.58 -4.14
N TYR A 551 -10.48 -27.69 -3.19
CA TYR A 551 -9.98 -26.32 -3.16
C TYR A 551 -9.93 -25.79 -1.71
N LYS A 552 -8.85 -25.09 -1.36
CA LYS A 552 -8.75 -24.43 -0.05
C LYS A 552 -8.03 -23.10 -0.20
N TYR A 553 -8.74 -22.01 0.08
CA TYR A 553 -8.16 -20.67 0.01
C TYR A 553 -8.90 -19.67 0.90
N SER A 554 -8.15 -18.88 1.69
CA SER A 554 -8.61 -17.66 2.39
C SER A 554 -10.01 -17.73 3.01
N GLY A 555 -10.33 -18.80 3.75
CA GLY A 555 -11.63 -18.97 4.40
C GLY A 555 -12.69 -19.67 3.54
N VAL A 556 -12.36 -20.14 2.35
CA VAL A 556 -13.20 -20.98 1.50
C VAL A 556 -12.59 -22.36 1.37
N ARG A 557 -13.38 -23.40 1.59
CA ARG A 557 -13.03 -24.79 1.28
C ARG A 557 -14.08 -25.37 0.37
N ILE A 558 -13.67 -25.91 -0.76
CA ILE A 558 -14.56 -26.61 -1.69
C ILE A 558 -14.25 -28.10 -1.67
N TYR A 559 -15.28 -28.89 -1.48
CA TYR A 559 -15.22 -30.34 -1.44
C TYR A 559 -15.90 -30.89 -2.68
N LYS A 560 -15.26 -31.84 -3.32
CA LYS A 560 -15.85 -32.66 -4.39
C LYS A 560 -16.62 -33.80 -3.74
N TYR A 561 -17.87 -33.97 -4.11
CA TYR A 561 -18.74 -35.03 -3.68
C TYR A 561 -19.14 -35.91 -4.86
N VAL A 562 -19.16 -37.22 -4.65
CA VAL A 562 -19.62 -38.21 -5.64
C VAL A 562 -20.75 -39.03 -5.07
N THR A 563 -21.64 -39.54 -5.96
CA THR A 563 -22.69 -40.49 -5.53
C THR A 563 -22.05 -41.76 -5.04
N GLY A 564 -22.58 -42.31 -3.93
CA GLY A 564 -22.20 -43.66 -3.47
C GLY A 564 -22.63 -44.71 -4.49
N GLU A 565 -21.80 -45.74 -4.65
CA GLU A 565 -22.19 -46.95 -5.41
C GLU A 565 -23.41 -47.63 -4.80
#